data_126247d478434717519233e337e25194
#
_entry.id   126247d478434717519233e337e25194
#
_cell.length_a   1.000
_cell.length_b   1.000
_cell.length_c   1.000
_cell.angle_alpha   90.00
_cell.angle_beta   90.00
_cell.angle_gamma   90.00
#
_symmetry.space_group_name_H-M   'P 1'
#
loop_
_entity.id
_entity.type
_entity.pdbx_description
1 polymer ?
#
loop_
_entity_poly.entity_id
_entity_poly.type
_entity_poly.pdbx_seq_one_letter_code
_entity_poly.pdbx_strand_id
1 'polypeptide(L)'
;MNSSSKQFSSRIDEIAQKWDISGGYVVIKNGEILHKNIYGYADRDFGIPTNKDCTYSFITHSQLLLGICLMQLIDEKKVKLTDKLSCYIPEYKHGNKITIKNLIKYNSGIPDFFYGKLMIALNDSKEHMELPVADRIYLETKTLYTHRSFEQVLSLIGEQELDFQPGTNEDRSETNWIFLGEIIERITGMSLYEYEKKHIFDPLGMNSTIEGYYANTVSYVSYRTKELIRVPIDYNVDGVFTTNFDDLCKLLNGLTEGKLLSGKAWKAMLRYDSEGNGICVENSNGIACSELEFIGYGFMVYFNQQSGLCYGNLQNEELLLSNEGGIWNFFRKEAREEIEGLFTYPVDTKMVRINKKNLWNALNIKVEPEQIEYVLEAKSSIAMCLAYKSHQAFVEMEGDRVVGLLVLDINKKKEHYYISIVQIDRRYQGRGYGKIMMQWAVEYLKKQGAKELEIGVSRFNIAAQKLYKSVGFDIKAVYEDGITMHAVL
;
A
#
# COMPACT_ATOMS: atom_id res chain seq x y z
N MET A 1 -26.38 -8.83 -9.94
CA MET A 1 -25.29 -9.67 -9.40
C MET A 1 -25.55 -11.13 -9.78
N ASN A 2 -24.57 -11.81 -10.34
CA ASN A 2 -24.63 -13.26 -10.58
C ASN A 2 -24.47 -14.02 -9.24
N SER A 3 -24.69 -15.35 -9.26
CA SER A 3 -24.59 -16.19 -8.05
C SER A 3 -23.22 -16.08 -7.35
N SER A 4 -22.13 -15.97 -8.11
CA SER A 4 -20.75 -15.87 -7.62
C SER A 4 -20.50 -14.52 -6.89
N SER A 5 -21.01 -13.41 -7.46
CA SER A 5 -20.88 -12.07 -6.83
C SER A 5 -21.64 -11.97 -5.52
N LYS A 6 -22.81 -12.63 -5.42
CA LYS A 6 -23.59 -12.70 -4.16
C LYS A 6 -22.83 -13.48 -3.08
N GLN A 7 -22.25 -14.62 -3.45
CA GLN A 7 -21.48 -15.44 -2.52
C GLN A 7 -20.22 -14.70 -2.02
N PHE A 8 -19.51 -13.99 -2.92
CA PHE A 8 -18.39 -13.14 -2.57
C PHE A 8 -18.80 -12.04 -1.57
N SER A 9 -19.88 -11.29 -1.89
CA SER A 9 -20.37 -10.22 -1.02
C SER A 9 -20.74 -10.74 0.38
N SER A 10 -21.41 -11.90 0.46
CA SER A 10 -21.77 -12.54 1.74
C SER A 10 -20.54 -12.89 2.58
N ARG A 11 -19.45 -13.36 1.96
CA ARG A 11 -18.21 -13.66 2.71
C ARG A 11 -17.55 -12.40 3.27
N ILE A 12 -17.55 -11.30 2.52
CA ILE A 12 -17.07 -10.02 3.05
C ILE A 12 -17.92 -9.55 4.22
N ASP A 13 -19.24 -9.71 4.15
CA ASP A 13 -20.15 -9.39 5.27
C ASP A 13 -19.86 -10.24 6.52
N GLU A 14 -19.61 -11.54 6.34
CA GLU A 14 -19.24 -12.46 7.43
C GLU A 14 -17.92 -12.04 8.11
N ILE A 15 -16.91 -11.65 7.31
CA ILE A 15 -15.62 -11.17 7.82
C ILE A 15 -15.82 -9.84 8.58
N ALA A 16 -16.63 -8.93 8.05
CA ALA A 16 -16.94 -7.66 8.69
C ALA A 16 -17.63 -7.83 10.05
N GLN A 17 -18.59 -8.76 10.13
CA GLN A 17 -19.25 -9.12 11.38
C GLN A 17 -18.29 -9.77 12.39
N LYS A 18 -17.42 -10.68 11.92
CA LYS A 18 -16.41 -11.33 12.76
C LYS A 18 -15.51 -10.32 13.47
N TRP A 19 -15.13 -9.25 12.80
CA TRP A 19 -14.24 -8.23 13.32
C TRP A 19 -14.94 -7.02 13.94
N ASP A 20 -16.29 -6.99 13.93
CA ASP A 20 -17.13 -5.90 14.50
C ASP A 20 -16.68 -4.50 14.05
N ILE A 21 -16.39 -4.34 12.74
CA ILE A 21 -15.90 -3.08 12.18
C ILE A 21 -17.00 -2.02 12.11
N SER A 22 -16.62 -0.74 12.26
CA SER A 22 -17.51 0.41 12.01
C SER A 22 -17.00 1.25 10.86
N GLY A 23 -17.84 1.40 9.83
CA GLY A 23 -17.50 2.12 8.60
C GLY A 23 -18.03 1.43 7.34
N GLY A 24 -17.54 1.82 6.18
CA GLY A 24 -17.97 1.25 4.90
C GLY A 24 -16.82 0.58 4.16
N TYR A 25 -17.11 -0.50 3.44
CA TYR A 25 -16.19 -1.21 2.57
C TYR A 25 -16.78 -1.45 1.19
N VAL A 26 -15.98 -1.21 0.15
CA VAL A 26 -16.40 -1.38 -1.24
C VAL A 26 -15.36 -2.12 -2.06
N VAL A 27 -15.83 -3.00 -2.94
CA VAL A 27 -15.03 -3.68 -3.96
C VAL A 27 -15.68 -3.48 -5.31
N ILE A 28 -14.94 -2.96 -6.28
CA ILE A 28 -15.40 -2.65 -7.63
C ILE A 28 -14.45 -3.31 -8.62
N LYS A 29 -15.00 -3.90 -9.69
CA LYS A 29 -14.21 -4.47 -10.78
C LYS A 29 -14.81 -4.06 -12.13
N ASN A 30 -14.01 -3.43 -12.98
CA ASN A 30 -14.44 -2.91 -14.30
C ASN A 30 -15.70 -2.05 -14.20
N GLY A 31 -15.81 -1.22 -13.16
CA GLY A 31 -16.99 -0.38 -12.91
C GLY A 31 -18.18 -1.10 -12.27
N GLU A 32 -18.16 -2.43 -12.16
CA GLU A 32 -19.21 -3.21 -11.49
C GLU A 32 -18.93 -3.32 -10.00
N ILE A 33 -19.90 -2.95 -9.15
CA ILE A 33 -19.83 -3.10 -7.70
C ILE A 33 -20.04 -4.57 -7.35
N LEU A 34 -18.99 -5.23 -6.89
CA LEU A 34 -19.03 -6.62 -6.41
C LEU A 34 -19.45 -6.70 -4.95
N HIS A 35 -19.08 -5.70 -4.16
CA HIS A 35 -19.46 -5.54 -2.78
C HIS A 35 -19.52 -4.06 -2.43
N LYS A 36 -20.55 -3.66 -1.68
CA LYS A 36 -20.67 -2.32 -1.09
C LYS A 36 -21.59 -2.42 0.10
N ASN A 37 -21.06 -2.25 1.29
CA ASN A 37 -21.84 -2.28 2.50
C ASN A 37 -21.24 -1.37 3.59
N ILE A 38 -22.04 -1.04 4.58
CA ILE A 38 -21.73 -0.17 5.73
C ILE A 38 -22.05 -0.95 6.99
N TYR A 39 -21.15 -0.88 7.98
CA TYR A 39 -21.17 -1.73 9.18
C TYR A 39 -21.04 -0.92 10.45
N GLY A 40 -21.48 -1.47 11.57
CA GLY A 40 -21.23 -0.98 12.91
C GLY A 40 -21.95 0.34 13.22
N TYR A 41 -21.26 1.23 13.90
CA TYR A 41 -21.86 2.39 14.55
C TYR A 41 -21.29 3.70 14.03
N ALA A 42 -22.18 4.67 13.78
CA ALA A 42 -21.82 6.06 13.58
C ALA A 42 -21.45 6.72 14.93
N ASP A 43 -22.13 6.30 15.99
CA ASP A 43 -21.80 6.65 17.38
C ASP A 43 -22.00 5.38 18.24
N ARG A 44 -20.90 4.80 18.71
CA ARG A 44 -20.91 3.55 19.45
C ARG A 44 -21.43 3.73 20.88
N ASP A 45 -21.15 4.88 21.51
CA ASP A 45 -21.58 5.17 22.88
C ASP A 45 -23.10 5.24 22.99
N PHE A 46 -23.76 5.76 21.97
CA PHE A 46 -25.21 5.88 21.91
C PHE A 46 -25.89 4.77 21.09
N GLY A 47 -25.12 3.82 20.57
CA GLY A 47 -25.63 2.73 19.75
C GLY A 47 -26.26 3.17 18.43
N ILE A 48 -25.83 4.33 17.89
CA ILE A 48 -26.35 4.87 16.62
C ILE A 48 -25.68 4.12 15.46
N PRO A 49 -26.45 3.35 14.66
CA PRO A 49 -25.86 2.59 13.58
C PRO A 49 -25.36 3.48 12.45
N THR A 50 -24.35 3.03 11.73
CA THR A 50 -23.92 3.62 10.47
C THR A 50 -25.03 3.49 9.41
N ASN A 51 -25.06 4.44 8.49
CA ASN A 51 -25.96 4.43 7.33
C ASN A 51 -25.31 5.12 6.13
N LYS A 52 -26.02 5.14 5.00
CA LYS A 52 -25.51 5.73 3.73
C LYS A 52 -25.21 7.22 3.79
N ASP A 53 -25.78 7.94 4.76
CA ASP A 53 -25.61 9.39 4.93
C ASP A 53 -24.49 9.72 5.93
N CYS A 54 -23.76 8.70 6.41
CA CYS A 54 -22.59 8.90 7.26
C CYS A 54 -21.45 9.58 6.50
N THR A 55 -20.83 10.54 7.19
CA THR A 55 -19.69 11.30 6.68
C THR A 55 -18.48 11.13 7.61
N TYR A 56 -17.29 11.24 7.02
CA TYR A 56 -16.00 10.98 7.67
C TYR A 56 -15.04 12.11 7.32
N SER A 57 -14.15 12.50 8.23
CA SER A 57 -13.20 13.59 8.01
C SER A 57 -11.76 13.10 7.89
N PHE A 58 -11.00 13.71 6.99
CA PHE A 58 -9.61 13.37 6.65
C PHE A 58 -8.78 14.62 6.40
N ILE A 59 -7.46 14.50 6.51
CA ILE A 59 -6.54 15.58 6.17
C ILE A 59 -6.38 15.72 4.65
N THR A 60 -6.26 16.96 4.16
CA THR A 60 -6.03 17.26 2.72
C THR A 60 -4.64 16.82 2.26
N HIS A 61 -3.64 16.80 3.13
CA HIS A 61 -2.28 16.37 2.81
C HIS A 61 -2.16 14.85 2.65
N SER A 62 -3.19 14.17 2.10
CA SER A 62 -3.08 12.75 1.79
C SER A 62 -2.08 12.52 0.67
N GLN A 63 -1.19 11.55 0.85
CA GLN A 63 -0.13 11.26 -0.12
C GLN A 63 -0.66 11.07 -1.54
N LEU A 64 -1.74 10.32 -1.71
CA LEU A 64 -2.32 10.04 -3.02
C LEU A 64 -2.84 11.30 -3.72
N LEU A 65 -3.61 12.14 -3.01
CA LEU A 65 -4.20 13.35 -3.59
C LEU A 65 -3.10 14.36 -3.93
N LEU A 66 -2.15 14.60 -3.01
CA LEU A 66 -0.95 15.40 -3.26
C LEU A 66 -0.16 14.90 -4.48
N GLY A 67 0.03 13.58 -4.56
CA GLY A 67 0.72 12.96 -5.70
C GLY A 67 0.03 13.20 -7.02
N ILE A 68 -1.30 13.11 -7.07
CA ILE A 68 -2.10 13.42 -8.26
C ILE A 68 -1.94 14.89 -8.63
N CYS A 69 -2.10 15.82 -7.69
CA CYS A 69 -1.93 17.25 -7.91
C CYS A 69 -0.53 17.58 -8.43
N LEU A 70 0.50 17.02 -7.82
CA LEU A 70 1.88 17.18 -8.25
C LEU A 70 2.11 16.66 -9.66
N MET A 71 1.58 15.49 -10.01
CA MET A 71 1.72 14.90 -11.33
C MET A 71 0.98 15.69 -12.41
N GLN A 72 -0.14 16.33 -12.10
CA GLN A 72 -0.82 17.28 -12.98
C GLN A 72 0.08 18.48 -13.27
N LEU A 73 0.69 19.08 -12.24
CA LEU A 73 1.61 20.20 -12.40
C LEU A 73 2.90 19.83 -13.16
N ILE A 74 3.37 18.57 -13.02
CA ILE A 74 4.49 18.05 -13.82
C ILE A 74 4.11 17.92 -15.29
N ASP A 75 2.92 17.42 -15.61
CA ASP A 75 2.41 17.33 -16.98
C ASP A 75 2.26 18.73 -17.62
N GLU A 76 1.84 19.71 -16.84
CA GLU A 76 1.76 21.12 -17.21
C GLU A 76 3.14 21.81 -17.30
N LYS A 77 4.22 21.12 -16.94
CA LYS A 77 5.62 21.63 -16.91
C LYS A 77 5.83 22.80 -15.93
N LYS A 78 5.00 22.92 -14.91
CA LYS A 78 5.12 23.95 -13.87
C LYS A 78 6.10 23.55 -12.76
N VAL A 79 6.38 22.26 -12.59
CA VAL A 79 7.31 21.71 -11.61
C VAL A 79 8.01 20.48 -12.18
N LYS A 80 9.25 20.20 -11.72
CA LYS A 80 10.00 18.97 -12.03
C LYS A 80 10.47 18.29 -10.76
N LEU A 81 10.55 16.98 -10.77
CA LEU A 81 11.06 16.21 -9.62
C LEU A 81 12.51 16.59 -9.25
N THR A 82 13.27 17.15 -10.20
CA THR A 82 14.67 17.58 -10.02
C THR A 82 14.79 19.03 -9.53
N ASP A 83 13.71 19.78 -9.50
CA ASP A 83 13.76 21.18 -9.05
C ASP A 83 14.13 21.22 -7.57
N LYS A 84 14.89 22.25 -7.20
CA LYS A 84 15.27 22.48 -5.82
C LYS A 84 14.10 23.07 -5.04
N LEU A 85 13.96 22.65 -3.78
CA LEU A 85 12.96 23.18 -2.86
C LEU A 85 13.05 24.71 -2.78
N SER A 86 14.24 25.28 -2.79
CA SER A 86 14.48 26.73 -2.78
C SER A 86 13.88 27.48 -3.97
N CYS A 87 13.52 26.80 -5.06
CA CYS A 87 12.81 27.46 -6.18
C CYS A 87 11.39 27.90 -5.78
N TYR A 88 10.80 27.22 -4.81
CA TYR A 88 9.42 27.40 -4.37
C TYR A 88 9.32 27.95 -2.94
N ILE A 89 10.25 27.53 -2.07
CA ILE A 89 10.33 27.90 -0.65
C ILE A 89 11.75 28.43 -0.36
N PRO A 90 12.10 29.64 -0.84
CA PRO A 90 13.43 30.21 -0.70
C PRO A 90 13.80 30.53 0.76
N GLU A 91 12.82 30.73 1.62
CA GLU A 91 13.00 31.02 3.05
C GLU A 91 13.49 29.81 3.86
N TYR A 92 13.39 28.58 3.36
CA TYR A 92 13.92 27.42 4.05
C TYR A 92 15.42 27.27 3.80
N LYS A 93 16.23 27.41 4.85
CA LYS A 93 17.71 27.49 4.75
C LYS A 93 18.37 26.33 4.02
N HIS A 94 17.77 25.12 4.07
CA HIS A 94 18.30 23.92 3.40
C HIS A 94 17.68 23.67 2.02
N GLY A 95 16.79 24.52 1.56
CA GLY A 95 16.03 24.33 0.33
C GLY A 95 16.85 24.10 -0.93
N ASN A 96 18.08 24.66 -1.00
CA ASN A 96 19.00 24.45 -2.12
C ASN A 96 19.66 23.07 -2.18
N LYS A 97 19.62 22.28 -1.08
CA LYS A 97 20.15 20.93 -1.03
C LYS A 97 19.10 19.88 -1.40
N ILE A 98 17.83 20.18 -1.20
CA ILE A 98 16.69 19.26 -1.30
C ILE A 98 16.02 19.43 -2.67
N THR A 99 15.60 18.33 -3.27
CA THR A 99 14.77 18.31 -4.49
C THR A 99 13.34 17.89 -4.17
N ILE A 100 12.40 18.19 -5.07
CA ILE A 100 11.03 17.69 -4.97
C ILE A 100 11.01 16.16 -4.84
N LYS A 101 11.89 15.46 -5.56
CA LYS A 101 12.03 14.01 -5.44
C LYS A 101 12.43 13.56 -4.04
N ASN A 102 13.26 14.33 -3.34
CA ASN A 102 13.67 13.97 -1.97
C ASN A 102 12.48 14.03 -0.99
N LEU A 103 11.57 14.99 -1.15
CA LEU A 103 10.35 15.07 -0.32
C LEU A 103 9.49 13.81 -0.48
N ILE A 104 9.21 13.43 -1.75
CA ILE A 104 8.38 12.26 -2.10
C ILE A 104 8.98 10.95 -1.59
N LYS A 105 10.31 10.85 -1.56
CA LYS A 105 11.02 9.61 -1.21
C LYS A 105 11.40 9.52 0.26
N TYR A 106 10.90 10.40 1.12
CA TYR A 106 11.27 10.48 2.53
C TYR A 106 12.80 10.54 2.77
N ASN A 107 13.55 11.02 1.79
CA ASN A 107 15.00 11.14 1.89
C ASN A 107 15.49 12.58 1.79
N SER A 108 14.67 13.52 2.25
CA SER A 108 14.99 14.95 2.32
C SER A 108 15.91 15.30 3.50
N GLY A 109 15.82 14.54 4.59
CA GLY A 109 16.46 14.84 5.87
C GLY A 109 15.78 15.98 6.65
N ILE A 110 14.62 16.47 6.19
CA ILE A 110 13.86 17.50 6.93
C ILE A 110 13.34 16.88 8.24
N PRO A 111 13.62 17.49 9.41
CA PRO A 111 13.11 17.02 10.68
C PRO A 111 11.59 16.91 10.70
N ASP A 112 11.06 15.86 11.29
CA ASP A 112 9.64 15.72 11.48
C ASP A 112 9.14 16.65 12.59
N PHE A 113 8.29 17.62 12.23
CA PHE A 113 7.73 18.50 13.24
C PHE A 113 6.61 17.81 14.03
N PHE A 114 5.93 16.84 13.41
CA PHE A 114 4.72 16.22 13.94
C PHE A 114 5.07 15.20 15.03
N TYR A 115 5.69 14.09 14.65
CA TYR A 115 6.09 13.04 15.59
C TYR A 115 7.40 13.39 16.34
N GLY A 116 8.35 14.02 15.66
CA GLY A 116 9.65 14.34 16.23
C GLY A 116 9.60 15.43 17.29
N LYS A 117 8.96 16.56 17.01
CA LYS A 117 8.95 17.73 17.93
C LYS A 117 7.79 17.72 18.91
N LEU A 118 6.56 17.59 18.39
CA LEU A 118 5.38 17.72 19.22
C LEU A 118 5.17 16.52 20.12
N MET A 119 5.30 15.30 19.58
CA MET A 119 5.07 14.07 20.35
C MET A 119 6.19 13.78 21.35
N ILE A 120 7.45 14.04 21.01
CA ILE A 120 8.55 13.88 21.98
C ILE A 120 8.34 14.84 23.16
N ALA A 121 8.02 16.10 22.90
CA ALA A 121 7.77 17.07 23.97
C ALA A 121 6.63 16.65 24.92
N LEU A 122 5.56 16.04 24.38
CA LEU A 122 4.46 15.49 25.19
C LEU A 122 4.92 14.27 26.00
N ASN A 123 5.59 13.30 25.34
CA ASN A 123 5.98 12.04 25.95
C ASN A 123 7.08 12.21 27.04
N ASP A 124 7.90 13.24 26.94
CA ASP A 124 8.91 13.58 27.94
C ASP A 124 8.30 14.28 29.18
N SER A 125 7.04 14.74 29.10
CA SER A 125 6.35 15.35 30.21
C SER A 125 5.80 14.31 31.18
N LYS A 126 6.33 14.30 32.43
CA LYS A 126 5.77 13.45 33.50
C LYS A 126 4.29 13.74 33.75
N GLU A 127 3.92 15.02 33.70
CA GLU A 127 2.54 15.47 33.91
C GLU A 127 1.62 14.84 32.85
N HIS A 128 2.03 14.81 31.59
CA HIS A 128 1.28 14.17 30.50
C HIS A 128 1.13 12.65 30.72
N MET A 129 2.19 11.97 31.14
CA MET A 129 2.18 10.52 31.36
C MET A 129 1.34 10.08 32.57
N GLU A 130 1.09 10.99 33.52
CA GLU A 130 0.24 10.77 34.70
C GLU A 130 -1.25 11.02 34.44
N LEU A 131 -1.60 11.64 33.28
CA LEU A 131 -2.99 11.89 32.92
C LEU A 131 -3.77 10.58 32.67
N PRO A 132 -5.08 10.57 32.94
CA PRO A 132 -5.97 9.52 32.42
C PRO A 132 -5.83 9.34 30.92
N VAL A 133 -6.04 8.12 30.42
CA VAL A 133 -5.81 7.79 29.00
C VAL A 133 -6.64 8.69 28.07
N ALA A 134 -7.89 8.97 28.42
CA ALA A 134 -8.76 9.86 27.63
C ALA A 134 -8.20 11.30 27.52
N ASP A 135 -7.68 11.83 28.62
CA ASP A 135 -7.10 13.18 28.66
C ASP A 135 -5.79 13.24 27.86
N ARG A 136 -4.98 12.17 27.89
CA ARG A 136 -3.78 12.06 27.05
C ARG A 136 -4.14 12.06 25.57
N ILE A 137 -5.10 11.22 25.16
CA ILE A 137 -5.59 11.19 23.77
C ILE A 137 -6.07 12.58 23.35
N TYR A 138 -6.85 13.25 24.18
CA TYR A 138 -7.32 14.59 23.89
C TYR A 138 -6.16 15.56 23.68
N LEU A 139 -5.19 15.59 24.61
CA LEU A 139 -4.06 16.51 24.54
C LEU A 139 -3.15 16.22 23.36
N GLU A 140 -2.85 14.95 23.09
CA GLU A 140 -2.07 14.50 21.93
C GLU A 140 -2.77 14.90 20.64
N THR A 141 -4.05 14.59 20.51
CA THR A 141 -4.85 14.90 19.32
C THR A 141 -4.93 16.42 19.10
N LYS A 142 -5.21 17.16 20.14
CA LYS A 142 -5.22 18.63 20.08
C LYS A 142 -3.89 19.20 19.67
N THR A 143 -2.79 18.71 20.23
CA THR A 143 -1.44 19.19 19.91
C THR A 143 -1.05 18.88 18.48
N LEU A 144 -1.33 17.68 18.01
CA LEU A 144 -0.95 17.24 16.66
C LEU A 144 -1.79 17.93 15.57
N TYR A 145 -3.09 17.97 15.74
CA TYR A 145 -4.03 18.34 14.68
C TYR A 145 -4.60 19.76 14.80
N THR A 146 -4.18 20.56 15.77
CA THR A 146 -4.47 22.00 15.74
C THR A 146 -3.83 22.62 14.50
N HIS A 147 -4.62 23.40 13.77
CA HIS A 147 -4.15 24.12 12.58
C HIS A 147 -2.87 24.89 12.86
N ARG A 148 -1.93 24.80 11.93
CA ARG A 148 -0.71 25.63 11.88
C ARG A 148 -0.50 26.12 10.46
N SER A 149 -0.34 27.42 10.31
CA SER A 149 0.08 27.95 9.01
C SER A 149 1.46 27.41 8.63
N PHE A 150 1.77 27.43 7.34
CA PHE A 150 3.09 27.00 6.86
C PHE A 150 4.22 27.76 7.55
N GLU A 151 4.05 29.09 7.80
CA GLU A 151 5.03 29.91 8.52
C GLU A 151 5.24 29.43 9.96
N GLN A 152 4.18 28.97 10.63
CA GLN A 152 4.29 28.41 11.97
C GLN A 152 5.05 27.07 11.95
N VAL A 153 4.78 26.20 10.99
CA VAL A 153 5.56 24.96 10.80
C VAL A 153 7.00 25.30 10.50
N LEU A 154 7.24 26.22 9.57
CA LEU A 154 8.59 26.66 9.23
C LEU A 154 9.34 27.26 10.43
N SER A 155 8.66 27.98 11.31
CA SER A 155 9.26 28.52 12.54
C SER A 155 9.72 27.43 13.53
N LEU A 156 9.03 26.28 13.53
CA LEU A 156 9.37 25.15 14.39
C LEU A 156 10.62 24.38 13.91
N ILE A 157 10.83 24.30 12.60
CA ILE A 157 11.88 23.47 12.01
C ILE A 157 12.92 24.24 11.21
N GLY A 158 12.68 25.51 10.85
CA GLY A 158 13.46 26.27 9.90
C GLY A 158 14.92 26.50 10.31
N GLU A 159 15.18 26.62 11.61
CA GLU A 159 16.51 26.79 12.17
C GLU A 159 17.21 25.46 12.52
N GLN A 160 16.53 24.33 12.37
CA GLN A 160 17.12 23.02 12.67
C GLN A 160 18.06 22.57 11.54
N GLU A 161 19.05 21.76 11.92
CA GLU A 161 19.84 21.05 10.93
C GLU A 161 19.04 19.87 10.35
N LEU A 162 19.42 19.41 9.16
CA LEU A 162 18.85 18.20 8.58
C LEU A 162 19.27 16.99 9.39
N ASP A 163 18.38 16.06 9.63
CA ASP A 163 18.66 14.80 10.35
C ASP A 163 19.71 13.95 9.59
N PHE A 164 19.74 14.07 8.26
CA PHE A 164 20.75 13.48 7.38
C PHE A 164 20.86 14.25 6.07
N GLN A 165 21.92 14.01 5.31
CA GLN A 165 22.09 14.66 4.00
C GLN A 165 21.06 14.12 2.99
N PRO A 166 20.41 14.99 2.19
CA PRO A 166 19.40 14.57 1.23
C PRO A 166 19.89 13.45 0.30
N GLY A 167 19.12 12.36 0.25
CA GLY A 167 19.41 11.20 -0.58
C GLY A 167 20.34 10.15 0.05
N THR A 168 20.82 10.34 1.29
CA THR A 168 21.76 9.39 1.94
C THR A 168 21.07 8.41 2.88
N ASN A 169 19.89 8.73 3.37
CA ASN A 169 19.07 7.89 4.23
C ASN A 169 17.59 8.11 3.88
N GLU A 170 16.72 7.24 4.37
CA GLU A 170 15.27 7.37 4.29
C GLU A 170 14.72 7.37 5.71
N ASP A 171 13.92 8.39 6.04
CA ASP A 171 13.20 8.48 7.30
C ASP A 171 11.87 9.18 7.07
N ARG A 172 10.80 8.58 7.61
CA ARG A 172 9.45 9.11 7.44
C ARG A 172 9.31 10.43 8.17
N SER A 173 9.03 11.49 7.43
CA SER A 173 8.73 12.81 7.96
C SER A 173 7.47 13.35 7.30
N GLU A 174 6.42 13.56 8.08
CA GLU A 174 5.15 14.14 7.62
C GLU A 174 5.33 15.61 7.18
N THR A 175 6.39 16.27 7.65
CA THR A 175 6.78 17.61 7.19
C THR A 175 6.98 17.67 5.68
N ASN A 176 7.43 16.60 5.03
CA ASN A 176 7.60 16.55 3.58
C ASN A 176 6.28 16.82 2.83
N TRP A 177 5.15 16.31 3.33
CA TRP A 177 3.84 16.50 2.70
C TRP A 177 3.34 17.92 2.85
N ILE A 178 3.62 18.55 3.97
CA ILE A 178 3.29 19.97 4.19
C ILE A 178 4.06 20.85 3.21
N PHE A 179 5.36 20.58 3.01
CA PHE A 179 6.16 21.29 2.00
C PHE A 179 5.64 21.07 0.58
N LEU A 180 5.20 19.85 0.24
CA LEU A 180 4.60 19.59 -1.07
C LEU A 180 3.27 20.31 -1.25
N GLY A 181 2.41 20.35 -0.22
CA GLY A 181 1.18 21.12 -0.25
C GLY A 181 1.44 22.60 -0.49
N GLU A 182 2.34 23.21 0.28
CA GLU A 182 2.75 24.61 0.12
C GLU A 182 3.29 24.91 -1.28
N ILE A 183 4.08 23.99 -1.87
CA ILE A 183 4.57 24.15 -3.25
C ILE A 183 3.42 24.18 -4.26
N ILE A 184 2.42 23.31 -4.09
CA ILE A 184 1.24 23.30 -4.95
C ILE A 184 0.49 24.62 -4.83
N GLU A 185 0.26 25.10 -3.62
CA GLU A 185 -0.42 26.37 -3.35
C GLU A 185 0.32 27.57 -3.97
N ARG A 186 1.65 27.65 -3.80
CA ARG A 186 2.46 28.72 -4.39
C ARG A 186 2.47 28.71 -5.92
N ILE A 187 2.50 27.54 -6.53
CA ILE A 187 2.47 27.42 -8.00
C ILE A 187 1.11 27.80 -8.56
N THR A 188 0.04 27.46 -7.87
CA THR A 188 -1.34 27.57 -8.36
C THR A 188 -2.05 28.84 -7.94
N GLY A 189 -1.64 29.42 -6.82
CA GLY A 189 -2.33 30.55 -6.17
C GLY A 189 -3.68 30.17 -5.55
N MET A 190 -3.94 28.85 -5.37
CA MET A 190 -5.14 28.29 -4.75
C MET A 190 -4.74 27.59 -3.46
N SER A 191 -5.67 27.49 -2.49
CA SER A 191 -5.47 26.53 -1.39
C SER A 191 -5.40 25.11 -1.93
N LEU A 192 -4.74 24.21 -1.18
CA LEU A 192 -4.62 22.80 -1.58
C LEU A 192 -6.02 22.20 -1.81
N TYR A 193 -6.97 22.43 -0.90
CA TYR A 193 -8.34 21.96 -1.06
C TYR A 193 -9.02 22.52 -2.32
N GLU A 194 -8.90 23.83 -2.60
CA GLU A 194 -9.47 24.42 -3.82
C GLU A 194 -8.90 23.77 -5.09
N TYR A 195 -7.59 23.48 -5.07
CA TYR A 195 -6.96 22.78 -6.20
C TYR A 195 -7.47 21.34 -6.34
N GLU A 196 -7.50 20.58 -5.24
CA GLU A 196 -8.04 19.21 -5.21
C GLU A 196 -9.50 19.17 -5.64
N LYS A 197 -10.32 20.11 -5.11
CA LYS A 197 -11.73 20.23 -5.50
C LYS A 197 -11.87 20.40 -6.99
N LYS A 198 -11.20 21.37 -7.57
CA LYS A 198 -11.28 21.71 -9.00
C LYS A 198 -10.74 20.63 -9.92
N HIS A 199 -9.67 19.93 -9.50
CA HIS A 199 -8.91 19.03 -10.39
C HIS A 199 -9.10 17.53 -10.07
N ILE A 200 -9.70 17.18 -8.92
CA ILE A 200 -9.98 15.80 -8.50
C ILE A 200 -11.47 15.64 -8.21
N PHE A 201 -12.02 16.38 -7.23
CA PHE A 201 -13.37 16.10 -6.72
C PHE A 201 -14.46 16.47 -7.72
N ASP A 202 -14.43 17.69 -8.28
CA ASP A 202 -15.43 18.13 -9.28
C ASP A 202 -15.38 17.28 -10.58
N PRO A 203 -14.21 16.95 -11.16
CA PRO A 203 -14.13 16.06 -12.33
C PRO A 203 -14.68 14.65 -12.10
N LEU A 204 -14.62 14.17 -10.85
CA LEU A 204 -15.18 12.87 -10.49
C LEU A 204 -16.63 12.94 -9.98
N GLY A 205 -17.19 14.15 -9.86
CA GLY A 205 -18.53 14.36 -9.33
C GLY A 205 -18.66 14.07 -7.83
N MET A 206 -17.61 14.27 -7.06
CA MET A 206 -17.54 14.06 -5.61
C MET A 206 -18.18 15.26 -4.86
N ASN A 207 -19.49 15.42 -5.03
CA ASN A 207 -20.22 16.62 -4.58
C ASN A 207 -20.45 16.67 -3.07
N SER A 208 -20.23 15.55 -2.36
CA SER A 208 -20.36 15.49 -0.88
C SER A 208 -19.00 15.63 -0.20
N THR A 209 -17.92 15.81 -0.97
CA THR A 209 -16.58 16.07 -0.41
C THR A 209 -16.40 17.57 -0.26
N ILE A 210 -16.36 18.05 0.99
CA ILE A 210 -16.33 19.47 1.35
C ILE A 210 -15.16 19.78 2.30
N GLU A 211 -14.64 21.00 2.23
CA GLU A 211 -13.62 21.48 3.14
C GLU A 211 -14.17 21.58 4.56
N GLY A 212 -13.34 21.22 5.52
CA GLY A 212 -13.63 21.34 6.95
C GLY A 212 -14.06 20.02 7.60
N TYR A 213 -14.11 20.08 8.93
CA TYR A 213 -14.50 18.96 9.79
C TYR A 213 -16.01 18.98 10.06
N TYR A 214 -16.77 18.24 9.28
CA TYR A 214 -18.24 18.15 9.37
C TYR A 214 -18.73 16.69 9.41
N ALA A 215 -17.88 15.75 9.88
CA ALA A 215 -18.29 14.37 10.01
C ALA A 215 -19.47 14.24 10.98
N ASN A 216 -20.48 13.48 10.59
CA ASN A 216 -21.60 13.11 11.45
C ASN A 216 -21.40 11.73 12.11
N THR A 217 -20.25 11.13 11.89
CA THR A 217 -19.77 9.97 12.63
C THR A 217 -18.82 10.40 13.75
N VAL A 218 -18.79 9.63 14.81
CA VAL A 218 -17.89 9.84 15.94
C VAL A 218 -16.70 8.92 15.79
N SER A 219 -15.50 9.45 15.92
CA SER A 219 -14.28 8.66 15.84
C SER A 219 -13.87 8.09 17.20
N TYR A 220 -13.29 6.90 17.16
CA TYR A 220 -12.80 6.17 18.32
C TYR A 220 -11.39 5.65 18.07
N VAL A 221 -10.56 5.71 19.10
CA VAL A 221 -9.22 5.12 19.10
C VAL A 221 -9.01 4.23 20.32
N SER A 222 -8.17 3.23 20.23
CA SER A 222 -7.68 2.52 21.40
C SER A 222 -6.19 2.83 21.60
N TYR A 223 -5.89 3.31 22.80
CA TYR A 223 -4.51 3.65 23.17
C TYR A 223 -3.93 2.57 24.08
N ARG A 224 -3.28 1.55 23.49
CA ARG A 224 -2.66 0.41 24.22
C ARG A 224 -3.61 -0.36 25.14
N THR A 225 -4.90 -0.17 24.96
CA THR A 225 -5.97 -0.87 25.68
C THR A 225 -6.87 -1.56 24.65
N LYS A 226 -7.68 -2.53 25.09
CA LYS A 226 -8.70 -3.13 24.22
C LYS A 226 -10.00 -2.34 24.19
N GLU A 227 -10.02 -1.16 24.83
CA GLU A 227 -11.19 -0.31 24.91
C GLU A 227 -11.09 0.80 23.88
N LEU A 228 -12.17 1.03 23.16
CA LEU A 228 -12.34 2.16 22.28
C LEU A 228 -12.67 3.40 23.10
N ILE A 229 -11.91 4.46 22.89
CA ILE A 229 -12.10 5.74 23.56
C ILE A 229 -12.58 6.73 22.51
N ARG A 230 -13.70 7.39 22.80
CA ARG A 230 -14.22 8.49 21.98
C ARG A 230 -13.19 9.57 21.86
N VAL A 231 -12.90 10.00 20.65
CA VAL A 231 -12.03 11.16 20.40
C VAL A 231 -12.84 12.42 20.58
N PRO A 232 -12.53 13.28 21.55
CA PRO A 232 -13.22 14.55 21.71
C PRO A 232 -12.78 15.50 20.58
N ILE A 233 -13.76 16.17 19.96
CA ILE A 233 -13.51 17.08 18.84
C ILE A 233 -14.10 18.41 19.21
N ASP A 234 -13.28 19.28 19.76
CA ASP A 234 -13.60 20.67 20.09
C ASP A 234 -12.54 21.67 19.61
N TYR A 235 -11.71 21.25 18.66
CA TYR A 235 -10.60 22.06 18.17
C TYR A 235 -10.76 22.41 16.70
N ASN A 236 -10.23 23.56 16.35
CA ASN A 236 -10.20 24.03 14.97
C ASN A 236 -9.15 23.25 14.21
N VAL A 237 -9.59 22.31 13.39
CA VAL A 237 -8.75 21.51 12.51
C VAL A 237 -8.91 22.05 11.10
N ASP A 238 -7.91 22.77 10.61
CA ASP A 238 -7.85 23.19 9.21
C ASP A 238 -7.08 22.15 8.39
N GLY A 239 -7.15 22.27 7.07
CA GLY A 239 -6.49 21.34 6.17
C GLY A 239 -7.12 19.95 6.22
N VAL A 240 -8.42 19.88 6.48
CA VAL A 240 -9.22 18.65 6.44
C VAL A 240 -10.36 18.78 5.43
N PHE A 241 -10.83 17.67 4.94
CA PHE A 241 -12.07 17.57 4.18
C PHE A 241 -12.98 16.51 4.79
N THR A 242 -14.27 16.68 4.60
CA THR A 242 -15.28 15.69 4.97
C THR A 242 -15.82 15.05 3.70
N THR A 243 -15.95 13.74 3.68
CA THR A 243 -16.44 12.96 2.53
C THR A 243 -17.41 11.87 2.97
N ASN A 244 -18.04 11.19 2.02
CA ASN A 244 -18.91 10.05 2.27
C ASN A 244 -18.53 8.83 1.42
N PHE A 245 -19.25 7.74 1.64
CA PHE A 245 -18.96 6.47 1.01
C PHE A 245 -19.26 6.44 -0.50
N ASP A 246 -20.21 7.26 -0.98
CA ASP A 246 -20.49 7.38 -2.40
C ASP A 246 -19.38 8.11 -3.15
N ASP A 247 -18.81 9.16 -2.55
CA ASP A 247 -17.69 9.88 -3.13
C ASP A 247 -16.40 9.04 -3.13
N LEU A 248 -16.17 8.20 -2.09
CA LEU A 248 -15.09 7.20 -2.15
C LEU A 248 -15.25 6.28 -3.36
N CYS A 249 -16.46 5.79 -3.65
CA CYS A 249 -16.70 4.94 -4.83
C CYS A 249 -16.36 5.66 -6.14
N LYS A 250 -16.66 6.96 -6.25
CA LYS A 250 -16.32 7.77 -7.42
C LYS A 250 -14.82 7.96 -7.56
N LEU A 251 -14.12 8.21 -6.46
CA LEU A 251 -12.66 8.30 -6.45
C LEU A 251 -12.03 6.99 -6.94
N LEU A 252 -12.41 5.85 -6.35
CA LEU A 252 -11.91 4.54 -6.73
C LEU A 252 -12.11 4.24 -8.22
N ASN A 253 -13.29 4.52 -8.76
CA ASN A 253 -13.55 4.37 -10.18
C ASN A 253 -12.67 5.30 -11.03
N GLY A 254 -12.55 6.57 -10.65
CA GLY A 254 -11.73 7.55 -11.37
C GLY A 254 -10.24 7.17 -11.42
N LEU A 255 -9.69 6.66 -10.30
CA LEU A 255 -8.32 6.15 -10.22
C LEU A 255 -8.11 4.94 -11.15
N THR A 256 -9.05 4.01 -11.13
CA THR A 256 -8.99 2.77 -11.90
C THR A 256 -9.14 3.02 -13.40
N GLU A 257 -10.00 3.94 -13.78
CA GLU A 257 -10.19 4.36 -15.17
C GLU A 257 -9.09 5.32 -15.67
N GLY A 258 -8.20 5.76 -14.80
CA GLY A 258 -7.07 6.64 -15.14
C GLY A 258 -7.49 8.07 -15.51
N LYS A 259 -8.63 8.57 -15.01
CA LYS A 259 -9.22 9.85 -15.43
C LYS A 259 -8.45 11.10 -15.04
N LEU A 260 -7.71 11.07 -13.94
CA LEU A 260 -7.15 12.28 -13.31
C LEU A 260 -5.81 12.73 -13.90
N LEU A 261 -5.11 11.85 -14.59
CA LEU A 261 -3.77 12.09 -15.13
C LEU A 261 -3.65 11.60 -16.57
N SER A 262 -2.68 12.14 -17.31
CA SER A 262 -2.30 11.56 -18.60
C SER A 262 -1.75 10.14 -18.41
N GLY A 263 -1.84 9.30 -19.45
CA GLY A 263 -1.26 7.95 -19.39
C GLY A 263 0.26 7.95 -19.12
N LYS A 264 0.97 9.01 -19.53
CA LYS A 264 2.38 9.21 -19.23
C LYS A 264 2.61 9.51 -17.75
N ALA A 265 1.79 10.37 -17.15
CA ALA A 265 1.86 10.73 -15.75
C ALA A 265 1.51 9.53 -14.86
N TRP A 266 0.45 8.79 -15.18
CA TRP A 266 0.12 7.53 -14.50
C TRP A 266 1.26 6.52 -14.53
N LYS A 267 1.86 6.32 -15.70
CA LYS A 267 3.02 5.42 -15.85
C LYS A 267 4.23 5.87 -15.01
N ALA A 268 4.42 7.18 -14.86
CA ALA A 268 5.49 7.72 -14.01
C ALA A 268 5.16 7.56 -12.52
N MET A 269 3.92 7.85 -12.12
CA MET A 269 3.43 7.75 -10.74
C MET A 269 3.48 6.31 -10.22
N LEU A 270 3.04 5.35 -11.04
CA LEU A 270 2.99 3.92 -10.71
C LEU A 270 4.29 3.16 -11.03
N ARG A 271 5.38 3.88 -11.28
CA ARG A 271 6.70 3.27 -11.45
C ARG A 271 7.35 3.07 -10.10
N TYR A 272 7.22 1.87 -9.57
CA TYR A 272 7.75 1.50 -8.26
C TYR A 272 9.27 1.29 -8.26
N ASP A 273 9.92 1.68 -7.16
CA ASP A 273 11.32 1.36 -6.88
C ASP A 273 11.47 -0.05 -6.29
N SER A 274 12.67 -0.37 -5.77
CA SER A 274 12.96 -1.67 -5.18
C SER A 274 12.19 -1.94 -3.89
N GLU A 275 11.75 -0.89 -3.21
CA GLU A 275 10.97 -0.98 -1.97
C GLU A 275 9.46 -0.97 -2.22
N GLY A 276 9.02 -0.86 -3.47
CA GLY A 276 7.61 -0.80 -3.86
C GLY A 276 7.02 0.61 -3.82
N ASN A 277 7.83 1.66 -3.66
CA ASN A 277 7.33 3.04 -3.59
C ASN A 277 7.26 3.67 -4.98
N GLY A 278 6.09 4.16 -5.35
CA GLY A 278 5.85 5.03 -6.50
C GLY A 278 6.01 6.51 -6.15
N ILE A 279 5.34 7.37 -6.89
CA ILE A 279 5.21 8.79 -6.54
C ILE A 279 3.95 8.94 -5.70
N CYS A 280 4.11 9.13 -4.39
CA CYS A 280 3.00 9.30 -3.43
C CYS A 280 1.98 8.13 -3.43
N VAL A 281 2.41 6.95 -3.80
CA VAL A 281 1.65 5.69 -3.75
C VAL A 281 2.58 4.53 -3.44
N GLU A 282 2.04 3.54 -2.76
CA GLU A 282 2.76 2.30 -2.47
C GLU A 282 2.23 1.15 -3.33
N ASN A 283 3.00 0.09 -3.43
CA ASN A 283 2.58 -1.15 -4.09
C ASN A 283 2.36 -2.23 -3.05
N SER A 284 1.13 -2.61 -2.85
CA SER A 284 0.78 -3.76 -2.02
C SER A 284 0.37 -4.93 -2.91
N ASN A 285 1.25 -5.93 -3.05
CA ASN A 285 1.00 -7.12 -3.85
C ASN A 285 0.49 -6.83 -5.28
N GLY A 286 1.06 -5.79 -5.90
CA GLY A 286 0.70 -5.42 -7.26
C GLY A 286 -0.47 -4.47 -7.42
N ILE A 287 -1.01 -4.00 -6.34
CA ILE A 287 -2.10 -3.03 -6.30
C ILE A 287 -1.54 -1.72 -5.77
N ALA A 288 -1.79 -0.60 -6.45
CA ALA A 288 -1.46 0.71 -5.94
C ALA A 288 -2.33 1.01 -4.73
N CYS A 289 -1.74 1.48 -3.66
CA CYS A 289 -2.47 1.81 -2.45
C CYS A 289 -2.02 3.12 -1.82
N SER A 290 -2.94 3.71 -1.09
CA SER A 290 -2.70 4.80 -0.16
C SER A 290 -3.58 4.59 1.05
N GLU A 291 -2.96 4.59 2.21
CA GLU A 291 -3.61 4.42 3.50
C GLU A 291 -3.42 5.70 4.30
N LEU A 292 -4.52 6.26 4.78
CA LEU A 292 -4.54 7.46 5.59
C LEU A 292 -5.36 7.19 6.85
N GLU A 293 -4.76 7.44 7.99
CA GLU A 293 -5.42 7.43 9.29
C GLU A 293 -5.40 8.85 9.89
N PHE A 294 -6.52 9.25 10.45
CA PHE A 294 -6.70 10.58 11.01
C PHE A 294 -7.64 10.51 12.21
N ILE A 295 -7.10 10.58 13.41
CA ILE A 295 -7.86 10.67 14.67
C ILE A 295 -8.97 9.59 14.76
N GLY A 296 -8.61 8.34 14.53
CA GLY A 296 -9.55 7.21 14.53
C GLY A 296 -10.37 7.06 13.24
N TYR A 297 -10.31 8.02 12.32
CA TYR A 297 -10.80 7.82 10.96
C TYR A 297 -9.75 7.14 10.10
N GLY A 298 -10.19 6.26 9.20
CA GLY A 298 -9.34 5.68 8.18
C GLY A 298 -9.95 5.86 6.79
N PHE A 299 -9.11 6.27 5.85
CA PHE A 299 -9.42 6.44 4.44
C PHE A 299 -8.40 5.64 3.64
N MET A 300 -8.85 4.52 3.10
CA MET A 300 -7.96 3.59 2.39
C MET A 300 -8.44 3.40 0.98
N VAL A 301 -7.51 3.49 0.03
CA VAL A 301 -7.78 3.28 -1.39
C VAL A 301 -6.77 2.32 -1.98
N TYR A 302 -7.27 1.35 -2.74
CA TYR A 302 -6.49 0.37 -3.47
C TYR A 302 -7.02 0.29 -4.89
N PHE A 303 -6.15 0.36 -5.88
CA PHE A 303 -6.57 0.30 -7.27
C PHE A 303 -5.53 -0.33 -8.18
N ASN A 304 -6.00 -0.96 -9.25
CA ASN A 304 -5.17 -1.49 -10.31
C ASN A 304 -5.86 -1.23 -11.66
N GLN A 305 -5.28 -0.33 -12.45
CA GLN A 305 -5.84 0.09 -13.74
C GLN A 305 -5.84 -1.03 -14.78
N GLN A 306 -4.88 -1.95 -14.71
CA GLN A 306 -4.77 -3.05 -15.68
C GLN A 306 -5.87 -4.09 -15.49
N SER A 307 -6.20 -4.41 -14.23
CA SER A 307 -7.23 -5.41 -13.91
C SER A 307 -8.63 -4.81 -13.78
N GLY A 308 -8.74 -3.47 -13.74
CA GLY A 308 -10.00 -2.79 -13.47
C GLY A 308 -10.54 -2.99 -12.06
N LEU A 309 -9.67 -3.43 -11.11
CA LEU A 309 -10.05 -3.63 -9.72
C LEU A 309 -9.72 -2.42 -8.89
N CYS A 310 -10.64 -2.04 -8.03
CA CYS A 310 -10.38 -1.16 -6.91
C CYS A 310 -11.23 -1.56 -5.69
N TYR A 311 -10.73 -1.24 -4.53
CA TYR A 311 -11.44 -1.39 -3.28
C TYR A 311 -10.94 -0.38 -2.25
N GLY A 312 -11.75 -0.13 -1.24
CA GLY A 312 -11.38 0.82 -0.20
C GLY A 312 -12.38 0.86 0.93
N ASN A 313 -12.03 1.60 1.96
CA ASN A 313 -12.89 1.81 3.13
C ASN A 313 -12.85 3.24 3.64
N LEU A 314 -13.94 3.60 4.30
CA LEU A 314 -14.03 4.67 5.27
C LEU A 314 -14.33 4.05 6.63
N GLN A 315 -13.59 4.41 7.66
CA GLN A 315 -13.79 3.91 9.02
C GLN A 315 -13.81 5.07 10.01
N ASN A 316 -14.45 4.87 11.15
CA ASN A 316 -14.49 5.84 12.24
C ASN A 316 -14.02 5.24 13.56
N GLU A 317 -13.31 4.13 13.52
CA GLU A 317 -12.69 3.54 14.69
C GLU A 317 -11.38 2.84 14.36
N GLU A 318 -10.42 2.95 15.28
CA GLU A 318 -9.14 2.27 15.23
C GLU A 318 -8.90 1.56 16.56
N LEU A 319 -9.19 0.27 16.60
CA LEU A 319 -8.91 -0.58 17.75
C LEU A 319 -7.64 -1.39 17.51
N LEU A 320 -6.57 -1.05 18.22
CA LEU A 320 -5.32 -1.81 18.22
C LEU A 320 -5.43 -3.04 19.11
N LEU A 321 -5.42 -4.23 18.53
CA LEU A 321 -5.50 -5.50 19.26
C LEU A 321 -4.13 -6.04 19.69
N SER A 322 -3.09 -5.69 18.95
CA SER A 322 -1.71 -6.17 19.16
C SER A 322 -0.70 -5.24 18.47
N ASN A 323 0.59 -5.55 18.62
CA ASN A 323 1.65 -4.90 17.84
C ASN A 323 1.57 -5.19 16.33
N GLU A 324 0.71 -6.12 15.91
CA GLU A 324 0.52 -6.49 14.50
C GLU A 324 -0.58 -5.67 13.80
N GLY A 325 -1.25 -4.77 14.51
CA GLY A 325 -2.25 -3.86 13.94
C GLY A 325 -3.64 -3.92 14.60
N GLY A 326 -4.55 -3.14 14.06
CA GLY A 326 -5.92 -3.00 14.53
C GLY A 326 -6.92 -3.93 13.85
N ILE A 327 -8.16 -3.88 14.30
CA ILE A 327 -9.30 -4.66 13.78
C ILE A 327 -9.41 -4.52 12.25
N TRP A 328 -9.27 -3.29 11.74
CA TRP A 328 -9.36 -3.02 10.31
C TRP A 328 -8.22 -3.68 9.52
N ASN A 329 -7.01 -3.82 10.09
CA ASN A 329 -5.92 -4.53 9.43
C ASN A 329 -6.22 -6.03 9.29
N PHE A 330 -6.78 -6.66 10.33
CA PHE A 330 -7.20 -8.07 10.26
C PHE A 330 -8.36 -8.27 9.29
N PHE A 331 -9.37 -7.38 9.33
CA PHE A 331 -10.47 -7.39 8.36
C PHE A 331 -9.94 -7.28 6.92
N ARG A 332 -9.10 -6.27 6.64
CA ARG A 332 -8.55 -6.04 5.31
C ARG A 332 -7.69 -7.21 4.82
N LYS A 333 -6.94 -7.84 5.71
CA LYS A 333 -6.15 -9.03 5.38
C LYS A 333 -7.04 -10.19 4.92
N GLU A 334 -8.07 -10.53 5.68
CA GLU A 334 -9.01 -11.60 5.32
C GLU A 334 -9.85 -11.25 4.09
N ALA A 335 -10.35 -10.02 3.98
CA ALA A 335 -11.09 -9.55 2.81
C ALA A 335 -10.25 -9.60 1.54
N ARG A 336 -8.94 -9.30 1.63
CA ARG A 336 -8.00 -9.40 0.52
C ARG A 336 -7.86 -10.83 0.02
N GLU A 337 -7.83 -11.84 0.89
CA GLU A 337 -7.76 -13.24 0.46
C GLU A 337 -8.97 -13.63 -0.40
N GLU A 338 -10.16 -13.12 -0.08
CA GLU A 338 -11.36 -13.31 -0.90
C GLU A 338 -11.27 -12.55 -2.23
N ILE A 339 -10.74 -11.32 -2.22
CA ILE A 339 -10.53 -10.50 -3.41
C ILE A 339 -9.51 -11.14 -4.34
N GLU A 340 -8.39 -11.66 -3.83
CA GLU A 340 -7.36 -12.33 -4.63
C GLU A 340 -7.92 -13.51 -5.42
N GLY A 341 -8.92 -14.21 -4.88
CA GLY A 341 -9.66 -15.27 -5.58
C GLY A 341 -10.44 -14.80 -6.82
N LEU A 342 -10.71 -13.50 -6.95
CA LEU A 342 -11.41 -12.91 -8.11
C LEU A 342 -10.47 -12.54 -9.26
N PHE A 343 -9.15 -12.61 -9.06
CA PHE A 343 -8.17 -12.19 -10.05
C PHE A 343 -7.81 -13.32 -11.02
N THR A 344 -8.13 -13.14 -12.28
CA THR A 344 -7.40 -13.70 -13.39
C THR A 344 -6.72 -12.54 -14.11
N TYR A 345 -5.44 -12.35 -13.91
CA TYR A 345 -4.68 -11.42 -14.73
C TYR A 345 -4.36 -12.08 -16.07
N PRO A 346 -4.69 -11.47 -17.21
CA PRO A 346 -4.02 -11.80 -18.45
C PRO A 346 -2.59 -11.24 -18.35
N VAL A 347 -1.65 -12.09 -17.97
CA VAL A 347 -0.24 -11.71 -17.83
C VAL A 347 0.46 -12.13 -19.12
N ASP A 348 0.87 -11.18 -19.92
CA ASP A 348 1.74 -11.45 -21.08
C ASP A 348 3.19 -11.48 -20.57
N THR A 349 3.63 -12.67 -20.18
CA THR A 349 4.99 -12.89 -19.68
C THR A 349 5.73 -13.92 -20.51
N LYS A 350 7.05 -13.85 -20.44
CA LYS A 350 7.94 -14.85 -21.02
C LYS A 350 9.01 -15.29 -20.03
N MET A 351 9.28 -16.58 -20.01
CA MET A 351 10.41 -17.13 -19.27
C MET A 351 11.69 -17.00 -20.10
N VAL A 352 12.70 -16.38 -19.53
CA VAL A 352 13.97 -16.11 -20.18
C VAL A 352 15.12 -16.59 -19.31
N ARG A 353 16.11 -17.25 -19.89
CA ARG A 353 17.32 -17.64 -19.16
C ARG A 353 18.05 -16.40 -18.64
N ILE A 354 18.65 -16.50 -17.45
CA ILE A 354 19.48 -15.40 -16.91
C ILE A 354 20.63 -15.10 -17.87
N ASN A 355 20.83 -13.81 -18.17
CA ASN A 355 21.86 -13.29 -19.02
C ASN A 355 22.31 -11.88 -18.56
N LYS A 356 23.29 -11.28 -19.19
CA LYS A 356 23.84 -9.98 -18.79
C LYS A 356 22.82 -8.84 -18.74
N LYS A 357 21.71 -8.93 -19.50
CA LYS A 357 20.69 -7.86 -19.55
C LYS A 357 19.71 -7.90 -18.38
N ASN A 358 19.41 -9.10 -17.89
CA ASN A 358 18.41 -9.32 -16.82
C ASN A 358 19.00 -9.68 -15.45
N LEU A 359 20.31 -9.96 -15.39
CA LEU A 359 21.00 -10.40 -14.18
C LEU A 359 20.80 -9.46 -12.99
N TRP A 360 21.06 -8.16 -13.18
CA TRP A 360 20.98 -7.16 -12.10
C TRP A 360 19.56 -7.05 -11.52
N ASN A 361 18.54 -7.09 -12.38
CA ASN A 361 17.16 -7.07 -11.93
C ASN A 361 16.79 -8.38 -11.22
N ALA A 362 17.31 -9.52 -11.67
CA ALA A 362 17.11 -10.81 -11.01
C ALA A 362 17.74 -10.87 -9.61
N LEU A 363 18.93 -10.28 -9.43
CA LEU A 363 19.62 -10.22 -8.13
C LEU A 363 18.88 -9.35 -7.10
N ASN A 364 18.01 -8.45 -7.55
CA ASN A 364 17.27 -7.51 -6.72
C ASN A 364 15.81 -7.96 -6.45
N ILE A 365 15.43 -9.18 -6.80
CA ILE A 365 14.13 -9.75 -6.42
C ILE A 365 14.07 -9.86 -4.90
N LYS A 366 13.01 -9.33 -4.33
CA LYS A 366 12.69 -9.43 -2.89
C LYS A 366 11.34 -10.11 -2.72
N VAL A 367 11.24 -10.97 -1.74
CA VAL A 367 9.98 -11.56 -1.30
C VAL A 367 9.42 -10.76 -0.12
N GLU A 368 8.18 -11.02 0.28
CA GLU A 368 7.62 -10.38 1.48
C GLU A 368 8.43 -10.77 2.73
N PRO A 369 8.51 -9.91 3.75
CA PRO A 369 9.31 -10.16 4.95
C PRO A 369 9.01 -11.51 5.61
N GLU A 370 7.75 -11.91 5.66
CA GLU A 370 7.30 -13.17 6.25
C GLU A 370 7.74 -14.41 5.45
N GLN A 371 8.18 -14.21 4.21
CA GLN A 371 8.62 -15.29 3.32
C GLN A 371 10.13 -15.49 3.34
N ILE A 372 10.90 -14.59 3.96
CA ILE A 372 12.38 -14.64 3.97
C ILE A 372 12.88 -15.94 4.59
N GLU A 373 12.19 -16.45 5.60
CA GLU A 373 12.55 -17.71 6.25
C GLU A 373 12.24 -18.95 5.40
N TYR A 374 11.45 -18.82 4.34
CA TYR A 374 10.98 -19.95 3.53
C TYR A 374 11.73 -20.12 2.21
N VAL A 375 12.49 -19.11 1.78
CA VAL A 375 13.18 -19.13 0.49
C VAL A 375 14.58 -18.53 0.61
N LEU A 376 15.51 -19.07 -0.17
CA LEU A 376 16.84 -18.47 -0.30
C LEU A 376 16.75 -17.12 -1.00
N GLU A 377 17.58 -16.15 -0.61
CA GLU A 377 17.71 -14.90 -1.35
C GLU A 377 18.01 -15.13 -2.82
N ALA A 378 17.52 -14.27 -3.70
CA ALA A 378 17.75 -14.35 -5.14
C ALA A 378 19.25 -14.42 -5.50
N LYS A 379 20.09 -13.67 -4.79
CA LYS A 379 21.56 -13.69 -4.95
C LYS A 379 22.14 -15.07 -4.69
N SER A 380 21.77 -15.70 -3.59
CA SER A 380 22.19 -17.05 -3.21
C SER A 380 21.66 -18.09 -4.17
N SER A 381 20.40 -17.97 -4.60
CA SER A 381 19.76 -18.86 -5.57
C SER A 381 20.45 -18.84 -6.93
N ILE A 382 20.87 -17.68 -7.41
CA ILE A 382 21.61 -17.54 -8.67
C ILE A 382 23.05 -18.04 -8.52
N ALA A 383 23.71 -17.80 -7.37
CA ALA A 383 25.05 -18.30 -7.08
C ALA A 383 25.09 -19.86 -7.07
N MET A 384 24.04 -20.51 -6.61
CA MET A 384 23.90 -21.98 -6.68
C MET A 384 24.06 -22.51 -8.12
N CYS A 385 23.55 -21.78 -9.12
CA CYS A 385 23.66 -22.18 -10.51
C CYS A 385 25.11 -22.12 -11.06
N LEU A 386 26.00 -21.39 -10.39
CA LEU A 386 27.45 -21.38 -10.70
C LEU A 386 28.15 -22.59 -10.08
N ALA A 387 27.70 -23.01 -8.89
CA ALA A 387 28.30 -24.14 -8.15
C ALA A 387 27.85 -25.51 -8.70
N TYR A 388 26.59 -25.62 -9.11
CA TYR A 388 25.98 -26.90 -9.53
C TYR A 388 25.60 -26.88 -11.01
N LYS A 389 26.26 -27.70 -11.82
CA LYS A 389 26.04 -27.78 -13.29
C LYS A 389 24.63 -28.22 -13.69
N SER A 390 23.93 -28.91 -12.81
CA SER A 390 22.54 -29.35 -13.03
C SER A 390 21.51 -28.20 -12.82
N HIS A 391 21.89 -27.13 -12.14
CA HIS A 391 21.00 -26.00 -11.85
C HIS A 391 20.94 -25.01 -13.00
N GLN A 392 19.73 -24.59 -13.34
CA GLN A 392 19.45 -23.64 -14.41
C GLN A 392 18.50 -22.55 -13.90
N ALA A 393 18.91 -21.29 -14.02
CA ALA A 393 18.12 -20.15 -13.58
C ALA A 393 17.42 -19.46 -14.76
N PHE A 394 16.15 -19.17 -14.55
CA PHE A 394 15.27 -18.43 -15.46
C PHE A 394 14.62 -17.28 -14.72
N VAL A 395 14.31 -16.24 -15.44
CA VAL A 395 13.49 -15.13 -14.96
C VAL A 395 12.19 -15.06 -15.73
N GLU A 396 11.12 -14.75 -15.05
CA GLU A 396 9.87 -14.34 -15.66
C GLU A 396 9.92 -12.86 -15.98
N MET A 397 9.65 -12.51 -17.23
CA MET A 397 9.72 -11.14 -17.74
C MET A 397 8.34 -10.65 -18.15
N GLU A 398 7.93 -9.50 -17.67
CA GLU A 398 6.82 -8.70 -18.20
C GLU A 398 7.39 -7.48 -18.94
N GLY A 399 7.35 -7.50 -20.26
CA GLY A 399 8.10 -6.52 -21.06
C GLY A 399 9.59 -6.55 -20.72
N ASP A 400 10.13 -5.43 -20.24
CA ASP A 400 11.54 -5.30 -19.82
C ASP A 400 11.75 -5.52 -18.30
N ARG A 401 10.70 -5.87 -17.55
CA ARG A 401 10.75 -6.04 -16.10
C ARG A 401 10.95 -7.51 -15.74
N VAL A 402 11.83 -7.78 -14.78
CA VAL A 402 11.92 -9.08 -14.12
C VAL A 402 10.90 -9.10 -12.98
N VAL A 403 9.97 -10.05 -13.04
CA VAL A 403 8.88 -10.20 -12.07
C VAL A 403 9.07 -11.43 -11.17
N GLY A 404 9.90 -12.38 -11.57
CA GLY A 404 10.16 -13.57 -10.78
C GLY A 404 11.43 -14.32 -11.19
N LEU A 405 11.86 -15.24 -10.31
CA LEU A 405 13.04 -16.10 -10.47
C LEU A 405 12.64 -17.57 -10.27
N LEU A 406 13.05 -18.39 -11.21
CA LEU A 406 12.89 -19.84 -11.19
C LEU A 406 14.26 -20.52 -11.27
N VAL A 407 14.54 -21.46 -10.39
CA VAL A 407 15.72 -22.32 -10.50
C VAL A 407 15.28 -23.78 -10.57
N LEU A 408 15.76 -24.47 -11.60
CA LEU A 408 15.49 -25.87 -11.86
C LEU A 408 16.77 -26.68 -11.68
N ASP A 409 16.68 -27.86 -11.02
CA ASP A 409 17.74 -28.85 -10.98
C ASP A 409 17.40 -30.02 -11.93
N ILE A 410 18.20 -30.17 -12.96
CA ILE A 410 17.97 -31.15 -14.05
C ILE A 410 19.16 -32.08 -14.16
N ASN A 411 18.99 -33.30 -13.69
CA ASN A 411 19.98 -34.36 -13.83
C ASN A 411 19.43 -35.52 -14.66
N LYS A 412 19.56 -35.42 -15.98
CA LYS A 412 19.04 -36.42 -16.93
C LYS A 412 19.62 -37.83 -16.73
N LYS A 413 20.88 -37.93 -16.24
CA LYS A 413 21.52 -39.23 -16.02
C LYS A 413 20.92 -40.01 -14.84
N LYS A 414 20.39 -39.26 -13.87
CA LYS A 414 19.73 -39.83 -12.67
C LYS A 414 18.20 -39.75 -12.76
N GLU A 415 17.67 -39.34 -13.90
CA GLU A 415 16.22 -39.06 -14.10
C GLU A 415 15.63 -38.15 -12.98
N HIS A 416 16.46 -37.25 -12.44
CA HIS A 416 16.08 -36.35 -11.36
C HIS A 416 15.72 -34.97 -11.93
N TYR A 417 14.49 -34.54 -11.67
CA TYR A 417 13.93 -33.26 -12.11
C TYR A 417 13.26 -32.56 -10.93
N TYR A 418 13.87 -31.49 -10.47
CA TYR A 418 13.44 -30.79 -9.26
C TYR A 418 13.30 -29.31 -9.51
N ILE A 419 12.24 -28.69 -8.93
CA ILE A 419 12.05 -27.26 -8.93
C ILE A 419 12.65 -26.74 -7.62
N SER A 420 13.84 -26.12 -7.72
CA SER A 420 14.62 -25.74 -6.54
C SER A 420 14.14 -24.43 -5.93
N ILE A 421 13.81 -23.44 -6.77
CA ILE A 421 13.42 -22.09 -6.32
C ILE A 421 12.28 -21.59 -7.20
N VAL A 422 11.27 -21.05 -6.56
CA VAL A 422 10.18 -20.26 -7.15
C VAL A 422 10.04 -18.99 -6.33
N GLN A 423 10.36 -17.85 -6.92
CA GLN A 423 10.26 -16.55 -6.28
C GLN A 423 9.54 -15.59 -7.21
N ILE A 424 8.52 -14.92 -6.71
CA ILE A 424 7.92 -13.74 -7.35
C ILE A 424 8.27 -12.53 -6.51
N ASP A 425 8.79 -11.50 -7.17
CA ASP A 425 9.11 -10.26 -6.50
C ASP A 425 7.85 -9.69 -5.82
N ARG A 426 7.97 -9.25 -4.56
CA ARG A 426 6.86 -8.79 -3.72
C ARG A 426 5.95 -7.78 -4.43
N ARG A 427 6.51 -6.94 -5.32
CA ARG A 427 5.76 -5.96 -6.12
C ARG A 427 4.81 -6.58 -7.14
N TYR A 428 4.95 -7.88 -7.42
CA TYR A 428 4.22 -8.62 -8.45
C TYR A 428 3.49 -9.85 -7.93
N GLN A 429 3.59 -10.15 -6.62
CA GLN A 429 2.82 -11.25 -6.01
C GLN A 429 1.31 -11.01 -6.12
N GLY A 430 0.51 -12.07 -5.97
CA GLY A 430 -0.96 -11.99 -6.07
C GLY A 430 -1.52 -11.80 -7.49
N ARG A 431 -0.66 -11.68 -8.54
CA ARG A 431 -1.07 -11.39 -9.93
C ARG A 431 -1.05 -12.61 -10.86
N GLY A 432 -0.91 -13.80 -10.33
CA GLY A 432 -0.89 -15.02 -11.15
C GLY A 432 0.45 -15.39 -11.76
N TYR A 433 1.51 -14.57 -11.66
CA TYR A 433 2.84 -14.88 -12.19
C TYR A 433 3.39 -16.22 -11.68
N GLY A 434 3.25 -16.51 -10.38
CA GLY A 434 3.69 -17.78 -9.82
C GLY A 434 3.03 -18.98 -10.49
N LYS A 435 1.74 -18.88 -10.84
CA LYS A 435 1.03 -19.97 -11.56
C LYS A 435 1.55 -20.14 -12.98
N ILE A 436 1.77 -19.04 -13.69
CA ILE A 436 2.32 -19.05 -15.06
C ILE A 436 3.74 -19.63 -15.05
N MET A 437 4.59 -19.18 -14.13
CA MET A 437 5.95 -19.68 -13.94
C MET A 437 5.96 -21.19 -13.67
N MET A 438 5.09 -21.67 -12.78
CA MET A 438 4.99 -23.08 -12.45
C MET A 438 4.47 -23.91 -13.64
N GLN A 439 3.45 -23.45 -14.35
CA GLN A 439 2.94 -24.11 -15.55
C GLN A 439 4.04 -24.21 -16.62
N TRP A 440 4.79 -23.12 -16.84
CA TRP A 440 5.93 -23.12 -17.74
C TRP A 440 7.01 -24.12 -17.29
N ALA A 441 7.33 -24.17 -15.99
CA ALA A 441 8.32 -25.10 -15.44
C ALA A 441 7.94 -26.54 -15.69
N VAL A 442 6.68 -26.91 -15.47
CA VAL A 442 6.13 -28.24 -15.73
C VAL A 442 6.31 -28.62 -17.21
N GLU A 443 5.84 -27.75 -18.11
CA GLU A 443 5.96 -27.98 -19.56
C GLU A 443 7.43 -28.05 -20.05
N TYR A 444 8.27 -27.18 -19.51
CA TYR A 444 9.70 -27.17 -19.82
C TYR A 444 10.39 -28.47 -19.40
N LEU A 445 10.16 -28.91 -18.15
CA LEU A 445 10.76 -30.16 -17.62
C LEU A 445 10.21 -31.39 -18.31
N LYS A 446 8.93 -31.42 -18.67
CA LYS A 446 8.34 -32.47 -19.50
C LYS A 446 9.06 -32.60 -20.85
N LYS A 447 9.34 -31.49 -21.52
CA LYS A 447 10.14 -31.43 -22.76
C LYS A 447 11.60 -31.87 -22.56
N GLN A 448 12.15 -31.77 -21.33
CA GLN A 448 13.47 -32.32 -20.98
C GLN A 448 13.47 -33.82 -20.70
N GLY A 449 12.30 -34.49 -20.69
CA GLY A 449 12.13 -35.92 -20.49
C GLY A 449 11.70 -36.32 -19.07
N ALA A 450 11.26 -35.35 -18.26
CA ALA A 450 10.74 -35.64 -16.93
C ALA A 450 9.43 -36.43 -17.02
N LYS A 451 9.31 -37.46 -16.18
CA LYS A 451 8.06 -38.22 -15.96
C LYS A 451 7.41 -37.90 -14.63
N GLU A 452 8.21 -37.41 -13.70
CA GLU A 452 7.82 -36.96 -12.38
C GLU A 452 8.64 -35.73 -12.01
N LEU A 453 8.04 -34.80 -11.29
CA LEU A 453 8.66 -33.59 -10.77
C LEU A 453 8.51 -33.54 -9.26
N GLU A 454 9.49 -32.95 -8.59
CA GLU A 454 9.44 -32.71 -7.16
C GLU A 454 9.74 -31.26 -6.84
N ILE A 455 9.19 -30.78 -5.73
CA ILE A 455 9.44 -29.48 -5.15
C ILE A 455 9.34 -29.55 -3.62
N GLY A 456 10.27 -28.90 -2.92
CA GLY A 456 10.21 -28.72 -1.47
C GLY A 456 9.50 -27.44 -1.10
N VAL A 457 8.77 -27.44 0.00
CA VAL A 457 8.10 -26.26 0.54
C VAL A 457 8.05 -26.32 2.06
N SER A 458 8.27 -25.19 2.73
CA SER A 458 8.05 -25.11 4.17
C SER A 458 6.58 -25.41 4.51
N ARG A 459 6.35 -26.18 5.58
CA ARG A 459 4.99 -26.46 6.06
C ARG A 459 4.21 -25.19 6.46
N PHE A 460 4.91 -24.09 6.73
CA PHE A 460 4.33 -22.81 7.08
C PHE A 460 4.06 -21.92 5.86
N ASN A 461 4.62 -22.23 4.69
CA ASN A 461 4.37 -21.49 3.46
C ASN A 461 3.09 -21.98 2.76
N ILE A 462 1.95 -21.64 3.34
CA ILE A 462 0.62 -22.06 2.85
C ILE A 462 0.35 -21.53 1.44
N ALA A 463 0.81 -20.31 1.13
CA ALA A 463 0.63 -19.70 -0.20
C ALA A 463 1.32 -20.53 -1.29
N ALA A 464 2.57 -20.94 -1.09
CA ALA A 464 3.28 -21.79 -2.04
C ALA A 464 2.63 -23.18 -2.17
N GLN A 465 2.18 -23.79 -1.07
CA GLN A 465 1.47 -25.07 -1.11
C GLN A 465 0.18 -24.99 -1.94
N LYS A 466 -0.63 -23.95 -1.76
CA LYS A 466 -1.84 -23.69 -2.57
C LYS A 466 -1.49 -23.52 -4.05
N LEU A 467 -0.42 -22.75 -4.34
CA LEU A 467 0.07 -22.54 -5.69
C LEU A 467 0.45 -23.89 -6.35
N TYR A 468 1.26 -24.71 -5.69
CA TYR A 468 1.74 -25.98 -6.26
C TYR A 468 0.59 -26.97 -6.48
N LYS A 469 -0.35 -27.07 -5.54
CA LYS A 469 -1.59 -27.84 -5.74
C LYS A 469 -2.39 -27.37 -6.94
N SER A 470 -2.48 -26.07 -7.16
CA SER A 470 -3.24 -25.49 -8.30
C SER A 470 -2.68 -25.82 -9.68
N VAL A 471 -1.44 -26.33 -9.75
CA VAL A 471 -0.76 -26.74 -10.97
C VAL A 471 -0.46 -28.26 -11.01
N GLY A 472 -1.11 -29.03 -10.14
CA GLY A 472 -1.12 -30.50 -10.20
C GLY A 472 -0.08 -31.20 -9.33
N PHE A 473 0.48 -30.53 -8.30
CA PHE A 473 1.34 -31.16 -7.32
C PHE A 473 0.55 -31.67 -6.14
N ASP A 474 0.84 -32.90 -5.69
CA ASP A 474 0.32 -33.51 -4.48
C ASP A 474 1.42 -33.70 -3.43
N ILE A 475 1.03 -33.88 -2.17
CA ILE A 475 1.98 -34.14 -1.09
C ILE A 475 2.56 -35.52 -1.24
N LYS A 476 3.89 -35.63 -1.36
CA LYS A 476 4.64 -36.88 -1.40
C LYS A 476 5.13 -37.32 -0.02
N ALA A 477 5.67 -36.37 0.75
CA ALA A 477 6.19 -36.65 2.09
C ALA A 477 6.10 -35.39 2.97
N VAL A 478 5.96 -35.59 4.28
CA VAL A 478 5.92 -34.53 5.28
C VAL A 478 7.06 -34.76 6.28
N TYR A 479 7.83 -33.72 6.56
CA TYR A 479 8.93 -33.68 7.50
C TYR A 479 8.66 -32.67 8.61
N GLU A 480 9.52 -32.60 9.58
CA GLU A 480 9.36 -31.68 10.73
C GLU A 480 9.29 -30.21 10.29
N ASP A 481 10.12 -29.82 9.33
CA ASP A 481 10.31 -28.45 8.85
C ASP A 481 9.78 -28.19 7.42
N GLY A 482 9.36 -29.24 6.71
CA GLY A 482 8.98 -29.09 5.31
C GLY A 482 8.08 -30.19 4.76
N ILE A 483 7.67 -29.98 3.52
CA ILE A 483 6.84 -30.88 2.72
C ILE A 483 7.52 -31.06 1.38
N THR A 484 7.67 -32.32 0.91
CA THR A 484 7.96 -32.58 -0.49
C THR A 484 6.66 -32.81 -1.22
N MET A 485 6.46 -32.07 -2.29
CA MET A 485 5.33 -32.22 -3.20
C MET A 485 5.84 -32.77 -4.55
N HIS A 486 4.99 -33.51 -5.26
CA HIS A 486 5.32 -34.08 -6.55
C HIS A 486 4.17 -33.99 -7.56
N ALA A 487 4.51 -34.03 -8.83
CA ALA A 487 3.56 -34.13 -9.94
C ALA A 487 4.02 -35.19 -10.92
N VAL A 488 3.11 -36.08 -11.30
CA VAL A 488 3.30 -37.06 -12.40
C VAL A 488 2.87 -36.43 -13.70
N LEU A 489 3.71 -36.49 -14.79
CA LEU A 489 3.56 -35.75 -16.04
C LEU A 489 2.96 -36.56 -17.19
#